data_43b980b31423d120916a98a23f7f5c9d
#
_entry.id   43b980b31423d120916a98a23f7f5c9d
#
_cell.length_a   1.000
_cell.length_b   1.000
_cell.length_c   1.000
_cell.angle_alpha   90.00
_cell.angle_beta   90.00
_cell.angle_gamma   90.00
#
_symmetry.space_group_name_H-M   'P 1'
#
loop_
_entity.id
_entity.type
_entity.pdbx_description
1 polymer ?
#
loop_
_entity_poly.entity_id
_entity_poly.type
_entity_poly.pdbx_seq_one_letter_code
_entity_poly.pdbx_strand_id
1 'polypeptide(L)'
;MAALDAAGDPDRAAKSARFFKTGPGEYGEGDVFLGVSVPEQRKLARRFRGITRGEVVRLLASDVHEHRLTGLILAVWEFTHAEMAEREAWVGMYLAQVLAGRVNNWDLVDSSAEQILGEWLVGQDYSLLLELAADEELWRRRVGIIGTFAFIRRGDAVPLLSMAPLLIDDRRDLVQKAFGWMLRESGKRCGTEVLLGYLDEHAAAMGRTALSYATEHLDAGVRARYRAAR
;
A
#
# COMPACT_ATOMS: atom_id res chain seq x y z
N MET A 1 14.42 15.79 -8.34
CA MET A 1 15.51 15.48 -7.40
C MET A 1 16.05 16.77 -6.77
N ALA A 2 16.81 17.63 -7.45
CA ALA A 2 17.48 18.81 -6.85
C ALA A 2 16.61 19.67 -5.90
N ALA A 3 15.33 19.85 -6.19
CA ALA A 3 14.42 20.61 -5.32
C ALA A 3 14.09 19.87 -4.00
N LEU A 4 14.12 18.54 -3.99
CA LEU A 4 13.96 17.73 -2.78
C LEU A 4 15.28 17.73 -1.98
N ASP A 5 16.42 17.57 -2.67
CA ASP A 5 17.74 17.59 -2.04
C ASP A 5 17.96 18.92 -1.29
N ALA A 6 17.57 20.05 -1.90
CA ALA A 6 17.65 21.37 -1.29
C ALA A 6 16.68 21.60 -0.12
N ALA A 7 15.63 20.79 0.02
CA ALA A 7 14.65 20.86 1.11
C ALA A 7 14.94 19.88 2.25
N GLY A 8 16.06 19.17 2.18
CA GLY A 8 16.46 18.15 3.16
C GLY A 8 16.71 18.71 4.55
N ASP A 9 16.45 17.89 5.57
CA ASP A 9 16.67 18.19 6.99
C ASP A 9 17.35 16.97 7.63
N PRO A 10 18.63 17.06 7.99
CA PRO A 10 19.40 15.92 8.52
C PRO A 10 18.82 15.32 9.80
N ASP A 11 18.23 16.14 10.68
CA ASP A 11 17.66 15.66 11.93
C ASP A 11 16.38 14.85 11.68
N ARG A 12 15.57 15.30 10.72
CA ARG A 12 14.39 14.53 10.27
C ARG A 12 14.80 13.28 9.51
N ALA A 13 15.83 13.34 8.68
CA ALA A 13 16.36 12.20 7.97
C ALA A 13 16.76 11.05 8.92
N ALA A 14 17.49 11.37 9.98
CA ALA A 14 17.89 10.40 10.99
C ALA A 14 16.70 9.78 11.75
N LYS A 15 15.63 10.56 11.99
CA LYS A 15 14.38 10.06 12.61
C LYS A 15 13.62 9.16 11.63
N SER A 16 13.53 9.56 10.36
CA SER A 16 12.88 8.77 9.30
C SER A 16 13.58 7.44 9.10
N ALA A 17 14.89 7.39 8.99
CA ALA A 17 15.66 6.15 8.85
C ALA A 17 15.33 5.15 9.98
N ARG A 18 15.27 5.60 11.23
CA ARG A 18 14.88 4.74 12.36
C ARG A 18 13.42 4.28 12.28
N PHE A 19 12.50 5.17 11.91
CA PHE A 19 11.08 4.86 11.80
C PHE A 19 10.80 3.85 10.69
N PHE A 20 11.47 3.98 9.54
CA PHE A 20 11.36 3.09 8.39
C PHE A 20 12.25 1.85 8.49
N LYS A 21 12.94 1.65 9.62
CA LYS A 21 13.73 0.46 9.91
C LYS A 21 14.75 0.16 8.80
N THR A 22 15.76 1.02 8.68
CA THR A 22 16.81 0.92 7.65
C THR A 22 18.05 0.16 8.11
N GLY A 23 18.01 -0.44 9.30
CA GLY A 23 19.11 -1.25 9.81
C GLY A 23 19.31 -2.55 9.04
N PRO A 24 20.48 -3.21 9.20
CA PRO A 24 20.76 -4.48 8.52
C PRO A 24 19.70 -5.56 8.80
N GLY A 25 19.18 -6.18 7.74
CA GLY A 25 18.12 -7.20 7.81
C GLY A 25 16.72 -6.66 8.07
N GLU A 26 16.54 -5.34 8.17
CA GLU A 26 15.24 -4.72 8.32
C GLU A 26 14.59 -4.42 6.96
N TYR A 27 13.27 -4.20 6.93
CA TYR A 27 12.51 -4.08 5.69
C TYR A 27 12.83 -2.83 4.85
N GLY A 28 13.42 -1.81 5.44
CA GLY A 28 13.87 -0.57 4.79
C GLY A 28 15.38 -0.52 4.58
N GLU A 29 16.10 -1.64 4.71
CA GLU A 29 17.55 -1.68 4.51
C GLU A 29 17.94 -1.08 3.14
N GLY A 30 18.93 -0.21 3.15
CA GLY A 30 19.42 0.48 1.96
C GLY A 30 18.69 1.79 1.61
N ASP A 31 17.55 2.11 2.26
CA ASP A 31 16.86 3.38 2.04
C ASP A 31 17.64 4.56 2.64
N VAL A 32 17.85 5.58 1.81
CA VAL A 32 18.44 6.85 2.22
C VAL A 32 17.33 7.90 2.36
N PHE A 33 17.36 8.68 3.45
CA PHE A 33 16.37 9.72 3.73
C PHE A 33 16.98 11.11 3.65
N LEU A 34 16.24 12.06 3.06
CA LEU A 34 16.54 13.50 3.07
C LEU A 34 15.90 14.23 4.26
N GLY A 35 14.83 13.67 4.84
CA GLY A 35 14.04 14.31 5.88
C GLY A 35 13.03 15.33 5.36
N VAL A 36 12.59 15.23 4.11
CA VAL A 36 11.54 16.08 3.55
C VAL A 36 10.17 15.51 3.90
N SER A 37 9.35 16.26 4.62
CA SER A 37 8.02 15.80 5.04
C SER A 37 7.08 15.55 3.85
N VAL A 38 6.12 14.62 4.01
CA VAL A 38 5.12 14.32 2.95
C VAL A 38 4.34 15.56 2.49
N PRO A 39 3.91 16.49 3.36
CA PRO A 39 3.29 17.75 2.91
C PRO A 39 4.21 18.61 2.03
N GLU A 40 5.50 18.66 2.34
CA GLU A 40 6.50 19.37 1.54
C GLU A 40 6.74 18.69 0.20
N GLN A 41 6.86 17.36 0.17
CA GLN A 41 6.96 16.58 -1.06
C GLN A 41 5.75 16.82 -1.96
N ARG A 42 4.53 16.79 -1.42
CA ARG A 42 3.29 17.10 -2.16
C ARG A 42 3.27 18.55 -2.68
N LYS A 43 3.78 19.51 -1.90
CA LYS A 43 3.91 20.90 -2.34
C LYS A 43 4.90 21.04 -3.49
N LEU A 44 6.03 20.37 -3.43
CA LEU A 44 7.02 20.35 -4.51
C LEU A 44 6.47 19.64 -5.74
N ALA A 45 5.87 18.47 -5.60
CA ALA A 45 5.29 17.69 -6.69
C ALA A 45 4.31 18.51 -7.54
N ARG A 46 3.46 19.36 -6.92
CA ARG A 46 2.53 20.23 -7.66
C ARG A 46 3.20 21.12 -8.71
N ARG A 47 4.48 21.44 -8.55
CA ARG A 47 5.24 22.28 -9.49
C ARG A 47 5.75 21.51 -10.71
N PHE A 48 5.67 20.17 -10.66
CA PHE A 48 6.20 19.26 -11.68
C PHE A 48 5.12 18.39 -12.31
N ARG A 49 3.85 18.83 -12.26
CA ARG A 49 2.75 18.20 -12.96
C ARG A 49 3.01 18.24 -14.48
N GLY A 50 2.54 17.26 -15.21
CA GLY A 50 2.87 17.05 -16.62
C GLY A 50 4.22 16.33 -16.80
N ILE A 51 4.73 15.71 -15.75
CA ILE A 51 5.96 14.89 -15.78
C ILE A 51 5.75 13.66 -16.67
N THR A 52 6.77 13.26 -17.40
CA THR A 52 6.73 12.04 -18.22
C THR A 52 6.92 10.78 -17.38
N ARG A 53 6.40 9.65 -17.87
CA ARG A 53 6.65 8.32 -17.26
C ARG A 53 8.15 8.03 -17.09
N GLY A 54 8.97 8.39 -18.08
CA GLY A 54 10.43 8.21 -18.02
C GLY A 54 11.10 9.01 -16.89
N GLU A 55 10.58 10.19 -16.57
CA GLU A 55 11.07 11.00 -15.44
C GLU A 55 10.64 10.40 -14.10
N VAL A 56 9.41 9.88 -14.00
CA VAL A 56 8.95 9.13 -12.82
C VAL A 56 9.82 7.89 -12.59
N VAL A 57 10.11 7.12 -13.64
CA VAL A 57 11.03 5.95 -13.55
C VAL A 57 12.40 6.36 -13.01
N ARG A 58 12.95 7.51 -13.43
CA ARG A 58 14.22 8.02 -12.88
C ARG A 58 14.12 8.38 -11.39
N LEU A 59 12.99 8.91 -10.93
CA LEU A 59 12.75 9.16 -9.50
C LEU A 59 12.65 7.84 -8.72
N LEU A 60 11.96 6.84 -9.26
CA LEU A 60 11.79 5.52 -8.63
C LEU A 60 13.08 4.70 -8.62
N ALA A 61 14.02 4.97 -9.53
CA ALA A 61 15.33 4.32 -9.55
C ALA A 61 16.30 4.84 -8.47
N SER A 62 15.94 5.92 -7.75
CA SER A 62 16.79 6.51 -6.71
C SER A 62 16.81 5.67 -5.43
N ASP A 63 17.94 5.64 -4.76
CA ASP A 63 18.07 5.07 -3.41
C ASP A 63 17.47 6.00 -2.34
N VAL A 64 17.20 7.26 -2.69
CA VAL A 64 16.57 8.24 -1.79
C VAL A 64 15.06 8.00 -1.74
N HIS A 65 14.56 7.73 -0.54
CA HIS A 65 13.16 7.39 -0.30
C HIS A 65 12.19 8.48 -0.77
N GLU A 66 12.46 9.74 -0.43
CA GLU A 66 11.58 10.86 -0.81
C GLU A 66 11.57 11.12 -2.32
N HIS A 67 12.62 10.75 -3.07
CA HIS A 67 12.56 10.76 -4.53
C HIS A 67 11.53 9.77 -5.05
N ARG A 68 11.55 8.52 -4.54
CA ARG A 68 10.59 7.47 -4.92
C ARG A 68 9.17 7.85 -4.53
N LEU A 69 8.95 8.29 -3.29
CA LEU A 69 7.63 8.71 -2.83
C LEU A 69 7.08 9.88 -3.66
N THR A 70 7.90 10.89 -3.94
CA THR A 70 7.50 12.02 -4.81
C THR A 70 7.20 11.56 -6.23
N GLY A 71 7.96 10.61 -6.77
CA GLY A 71 7.69 9.96 -8.06
C GLY A 71 6.32 9.30 -8.09
N LEU A 72 5.95 8.56 -7.04
CA LEU A 72 4.63 7.94 -6.92
C LEU A 72 3.51 8.96 -6.74
N ILE A 73 3.71 10.01 -5.95
CA ILE A 73 2.74 11.13 -5.82
C ILE A 73 2.44 11.75 -7.19
N LEU A 74 3.47 11.94 -8.02
CA LEU A 74 3.31 12.46 -9.39
C LEU A 74 2.63 11.43 -10.29
N ALA A 75 3.03 10.15 -10.25
CA ALA A 75 2.40 9.09 -11.03
C ALA A 75 0.89 8.96 -10.74
N VAL A 76 0.49 9.04 -9.47
CA VAL A 76 -0.93 9.04 -9.06
C VAL A 76 -1.65 10.26 -9.64
N TRP A 77 -1.03 11.44 -9.58
CA TRP A 77 -1.62 12.63 -10.17
C TRP A 77 -1.84 12.49 -11.68
N GLU A 78 -0.80 12.09 -12.42
CA GLU A 78 -0.87 11.95 -13.87
C GLU A 78 -1.89 10.87 -14.28
N PHE A 79 -1.85 9.70 -13.64
CA PHE A 79 -2.84 8.63 -13.85
C PHE A 79 -4.27 9.11 -13.65
N THR A 80 -4.53 9.85 -12.57
CA THR A 80 -5.88 10.31 -12.22
C THR A 80 -6.44 11.29 -13.27
N HIS A 81 -5.58 12.10 -13.91
CA HIS A 81 -5.97 13.13 -14.88
C HIS A 81 -5.79 12.70 -16.34
N ALA A 82 -5.26 11.49 -16.57
CA ALA A 82 -5.00 10.97 -17.89
C ALA A 82 -6.28 10.43 -18.55
N GLU A 83 -6.33 10.50 -19.89
CA GLU A 83 -7.29 9.78 -20.72
C GLU A 83 -7.05 8.26 -20.65
N MET A 84 -8.06 7.46 -21.00
CA MET A 84 -8.04 5.99 -20.82
C MET A 84 -6.80 5.31 -21.41
N ALA A 85 -6.42 5.63 -22.65
CA ALA A 85 -5.23 5.05 -23.29
C ALA A 85 -3.92 5.39 -22.57
N GLU A 86 -3.82 6.59 -22.01
CA GLU A 86 -2.66 7.01 -21.22
C GLU A 86 -2.66 6.36 -19.82
N ARG A 87 -3.84 6.10 -19.22
CA ARG A 87 -3.95 5.37 -17.94
C ARG A 87 -3.36 3.98 -18.04
N GLU A 88 -3.64 3.24 -19.11
CA GLU A 88 -3.06 1.92 -19.35
C GLU A 88 -1.52 1.98 -19.34
N ALA A 89 -0.93 2.97 -20.00
CA ALA A 89 0.51 3.15 -20.02
C ALA A 89 1.09 3.54 -18.64
N TRP A 90 0.36 4.30 -17.81
CA TRP A 90 0.74 4.58 -16.43
C TRP A 90 0.68 3.34 -15.55
N VAL A 91 -0.34 2.50 -15.68
CA VAL A 91 -0.46 1.21 -14.97
C VAL A 91 0.67 0.27 -15.38
N GLY A 92 0.95 0.15 -16.67
CA GLY A 92 2.06 -0.67 -17.17
C GLY A 92 3.41 -0.23 -16.60
N MET A 93 3.68 1.08 -16.58
CA MET A 93 4.88 1.64 -15.94
C MET A 93 4.91 1.33 -14.45
N TYR A 94 3.81 1.58 -13.72
CA TYR A 94 3.72 1.32 -12.28
C TYR A 94 4.00 -0.15 -11.96
N LEU A 95 3.33 -1.08 -12.65
CA LEU A 95 3.50 -2.51 -12.46
C LEU A 95 4.95 -2.94 -12.73
N ALA A 96 5.57 -2.42 -13.79
CA ALA A 96 6.98 -2.68 -14.07
C ALA A 96 7.89 -2.22 -12.92
N GLN A 97 7.60 -1.10 -12.27
CA GLN A 97 8.37 -0.62 -11.11
C GLN A 97 8.11 -1.44 -9.84
N VAL A 98 6.88 -1.93 -9.63
CA VAL A 98 6.56 -2.89 -8.56
C VAL A 98 7.36 -4.18 -8.75
N LEU A 99 7.34 -4.75 -9.96
CA LEU A 99 8.06 -5.98 -10.28
C LEU A 99 9.59 -5.82 -10.21
N ALA A 100 10.10 -4.63 -10.51
CA ALA A 100 11.51 -4.28 -10.37
C ALA A 100 11.93 -3.99 -8.91
N GLY A 101 11.03 -4.08 -7.93
CA GLY A 101 11.32 -3.84 -6.52
C GLY A 101 11.59 -2.37 -6.17
N ARG A 102 11.02 -1.41 -6.94
CA ARG A 102 11.19 0.04 -6.69
C ARG A 102 10.08 0.63 -5.81
N VAL A 103 8.99 -0.10 -5.61
CA VAL A 103 7.89 0.21 -4.69
C VAL A 103 8.04 -0.71 -3.47
N ASN A 104 9.07 -0.46 -2.69
CA ASN A 104 9.61 -1.39 -1.69
C ASN A 104 9.57 -0.84 -0.26
N ASN A 105 8.56 -0.08 0.07
CA ASN A 105 8.26 0.32 1.44
C ASN A 105 6.75 0.49 1.63
N TRP A 106 6.25 0.39 2.87
CA TRP A 106 4.82 0.41 3.16
C TRP A 106 4.14 1.73 2.71
N ASP A 107 4.77 2.89 2.92
CA ASP A 107 4.21 4.17 2.52
C ASP A 107 4.22 4.39 1.01
N LEU A 108 5.21 3.83 0.30
CA LEU A 108 5.25 3.81 -1.16
C LEU A 108 4.07 3.02 -1.72
N VAL A 109 3.81 1.83 -1.16
CA VAL A 109 2.68 0.97 -1.56
C VAL A 109 1.36 1.64 -1.21
N ASP A 110 1.18 2.07 0.04
CA ASP A 110 -0.10 2.59 0.56
C ASP A 110 -0.51 3.91 -0.11
N SER A 111 0.45 4.67 -0.64
CA SER A 111 0.19 5.92 -1.36
C SER A 111 -0.05 5.76 -2.86
N SER A 112 0.06 4.54 -3.42
CA SER A 112 0.03 4.35 -4.88
C SER A 112 -0.80 3.15 -5.35
N ALA A 113 -0.79 2.02 -4.64
CA ALA A 113 -1.39 0.77 -5.11
C ALA A 113 -2.90 0.89 -5.33
N GLU A 114 -3.63 1.44 -4.37
CA GLU A 114 -5.07 1.72 -4.52
C GLU A 114 -5.31 2.66 -5.69
N GLN A 115 -4.60 3.80 -5.70
CA GLN A 115 -4.87 4.93 -6.58
C GLN A 115 -4.52 4.66 -8.05
N ILE A 116 -3.60 3.74 -8.34
CA ILE A 116 -3.21 3.40 -9.72
C ILE A 116 -3.77 2.03 -10.10
N LEU A 117 -3.25 0.96 -9.47
CA LEU A 117 -3.61 -0.40 -9.87
C LEU A 117 -5.03 -0.76 -9.45
N GLY A 118 -5.41 -0.46 -8.20
CA GLY A 118 -6.75 -0.71 -7.70
C GLY A 118 -7.82 0.02 -8.53
N GLU A 119 -7.66 1.33 -8.73
CA GLU A 119 -8.59 2.15 -9.52
C GLU A 119 -8.69 1.70 -10.99
N TRP A 120 -7.60 1.22 -11.57
CA TRP A 120 -7.58 0.68 -12.93
C TRP A 120 -8.41 -0.59 -13.06
N LEU A 121 -8.33 -1.49 -12.06
CA LEU A 121 -8.97 -2.80 -12.11
C LEU A 121 -10.45 -2.79 -11.69
N VAL A 122 -10.96 -1.70 -11.14
CA VAL A 122 -12.39 -1.60 -10.79
C VAL A 122 -13.24 -1.78 -12.04
N GLY A 123 -14.17 -2.74 -11.98
CA GLY A 123 -15.04 -3.10 -13.11
C GLY A 123 -14.37 -3.97 -14.18
N GLN A 124 -13.14 -4.43 -13.93
CA GLN A 124 -12.39 -5.36 -14.77
C GLN A 124 -12.07 -6.64 -14.00
N ASP A 125 -11.32 -7.55 -14.62
CA ASP A 125 -10.77 -8.74 -13.96
C ASP A 125 -9.69 -8.30 -12.94
N TYR A 126 -9.88 -8.72 -11.67
CA TYR A 126 -8.97 -8.44 -10.57
C TYR A 126 -7.95 -9.57 -10.30
N SER A 127 -7.84 -10.57 -11.17
CA SER A 127 -6.93 -11.72 -11.00
C SER A 127 -5.48 -11.27 -10.73
N LEU A 128 -5.04 -10.18 -11.34
CA LEU A 128 -3.72 -9.60 -11.09
C LEU A 128 -3.49 -9.23 -9.61
N LEU A 129 -4.52 -8.78 -8.88
CA LEU A 129 -4.37 -8.51 -7.43
C LEU A 129 -4.18 -9.82 -6.65
N LEU A 130 -4.83 -10.91 -7.06
CA LEU A 130 -4.66 -12.24 -6.46
C LEU A 130 -3.27 -12.80 -6.75
N GLU A 131 -2.76 -12.65 -7.97
CA GLU A 131 -1.41 -13.05 -8.37
C GLU A 131 -0.36 -12.31 -7.51
N LEU A 132 -0.48 -10.99 -7.37
CA LEU A 132 0.41 -10.21 -6.52
C LEU A 132 0.30 -10.60 -5.04
N ALA A 133 -0.92 -10.88 -4.55
CA ALA A 133 -1.13 -11.34 -3.18
C ALA A 133 -0.57 -12.75 -2.91
N ALA A 134 -0.36 -13.55 -3.95
CA ALA A 134 0.28 -14.87 -3.87
C ALA A 134 1.82 -14.82 -4.00
N ASP A 135 2.40 -13.68 -4.44
CA ASP A 135 3.85 -13.53 -4.66
C ASP A 135 4.63 -13.73 -3.34
N GLU A 136 5.81 -14.28 -3.41
CA GLU A 136 6.70 -14.47 -2.25
C GLU A 136 7.31 -13.15 -1.76
N GLU A 137 7.46 -12.17 -2.66
CA GLU A 137 8.04 -10.88 -2.33
C GLU A 137 7.04 -10.02 -1.53
N LEU A 138 7.50 -9.49 -0.39
CA LEU A 138 6.68 -8.77 0.60
C LEU A 138 5.88 -7.61 0.00
N TRP A 139 6.54 -6.80 -0.81
CA TRP A 139 5.95 -5.55 -1.29
C TRP A 139 4.97 -5.77 -2.43
N ARG A 140 5.23 -6.75 -3.31
CA ARG A 140 4.29 -7.17 -4.35
C ARG A 140 3.01 -7.71 -3.72
N ARG A 141 3.16 -8.57 -2.71
CA ARG A 141 2.02 -9.08 -1.93
C ARG A 141 1.21 -7.94 -1.30
N ARG A 142 1.90 -6.96 -0.70
CA ARG A 142 1.24 -5.80 -0.12
C ARG A 142 0.52 -4.94 -1.18
N VAL A 143 1.09 -4.77 -2.38
CA VAL A 143 0.43 -4.07 -3.50
C VAL A 143 -0.89 -4.76 -3.87
N GLY A 144 -0.91 -6.09 -3.96
CA GLY A 144 -2.14 -6.86 -4.21
C GLY A 144 -3.20 -6.59 -3.16
N ILE A 145 -2.82 -6.62 -1.86
CA ILE A 145 -3.74 -6.38 -0.75
C ILE A 145 -4.28 -4.94 -0.77
N ILE A 146 -3.41 -3.94 -0.83
CA ILE A 146 -3.80 -2.52 -0.79
C ILE A 146 -4.58 -2.12 -2.06
N GLY A 147 -4.31 -2.74 -3.20
CA GLY A 147 -5.08 -2.54 -4.43
C GLY A 147 -6.58 -2.82 -4.26
N THR A 148 -6.95 -3.75 -3.37
CA THR A 148 -8.38 -4.05 -3.10
C THR A 148 -9.13 -2.89 -2.47
N PHE A 149 -8.44 -1.90 -1.90
CA PHE A 149 -9.10 -0.78 -1.26
C PHE A 149 -9.96 0.04 -2.22
N ALA A 150 -9.60 0.11 -3.50
CA ALA A 150 -10.42 0.76 -4.53
C ALA A 150 -11.81 0.10 -4.70
N PHE A 151 -11.89 -1.22 -4.56
CA PHE A 151 -13.13 -1.99 -4.58
C PHE A 151 -13.92 -1.79 -3.28
N ILE A 152 -13.26 -1.91 -2.14
CA ILE A 152 -13.84 -1.72 -0.81
C ILE A 152 -14.49 -0.33 -0.70
N ARG A 153 -13.87 0.73 -1.24
CA ARG A 153 -14.45 2.09 -1.27
C ARG A 153 -15.74 2.18 -2.07
N ARG A 154 -16.02 1.21 -2.93
CA ARG A 154 -17.23 1.08 -3.74
C ARG A 154 -18.23 0.07 -3.17
N GLY A 155 -17.98 -0.43 -1.96
CA GLY A 155 -18.84 -1.40 -1.27
C GLY A 155 -18.61 -2.85 -1.71
N ASP A 156 -17.51 -3.13 -2.43
CA ASP A 156 -17.18 -4.48 -2.90
C ASP A 156 -15.98 -5.05 -2.11
N ALA A 157 -16.26 -6.04 -1.25
CA ALA A 157 -15.24 -6.77 -0.49
C ALA A 157 -14.77 -8.05 -1.19
N VAL A 158 -15.37 -8.44 -2.32
CA VAL A 158 -15.11 -9.73 -2.98
C VAL A 158 -13.62 -9.93 -3.31
N PRO A 159 -12.89 -8.97 -3.91
CA PRO A 159 -11.48 -9.17 -4.22
C PRO A 159 -10.63 -9.42 -2.96
N LEU A 160 -10.89 -8.70 -1.85
CA LEU A 160 -10.19 -8.93 -0.58
C LEU A 160 -10.48 -10.30 0.00
N LEU A 161 -11.76 -10.70 0.06
CA LEU A 161 -12.16 -11.98 0.65
C LEU A 161 -11.66 -13.16 -0.21
N SER A 162 -11.59 -13.00 -1.53
CA SER A 162 -11.05 -14.02 -2.44
C SER A 162 -9.54 -14.28 -2.20
N MET A 163 -8.78 -13.30 -1.77
CA MET A 163 -7.35 -13.48 -1.45
C MET A 163 -7.09 -13.88 0.02
N ALA A 164 -8.09 -13.85 0.88
CA ALA A 164 -7.93 -14.15 2.30
C ALA A 164 -7.28 -15.52 2.58
N PRO A 165 -7.60 -16.61 1.86
CA PRO A 165 -6.92 -17.90 2.04
C PRO A 165 -5.41 -17.86 1.78
N LEU A 166 -4.94 -16.95 0.93
CA LEU A 166 -3.50 -16.75 0.63
C LEU A 166 -2.76 -16.00 1.74
N LEU A 167 -3.50 -15.26 2.59
CA LEU A 167 -2.95 -14.29 3.54
C LEU A 167 -3.07 -14.73 5.00
N ILE A 168 -4.02 -15.60 5.32
CA ILE A 168 -4.37 -15.95 6.70
C ILE A 168 -3.19 -16.56 7.47
N ASP A 169 -2.36 -17.35 6.77
CA ASP A 169 -1.18 -18.00 7.33
C ASP A 169 0.11 -17.19 7.17
N ASP A 170 0.08 -16.05 6.51
CA ASP A 170 1.27 -15.20 6.38
C ASP A 170 1.64 -14.59 7.75
N ARG A 171 2.87 -14.79 8.18
CA ARG A 171 3.36 -14.33 9.50
C ARG A 171 4.15 -13.02 9.42
N ARG A 172 4.37 -12.48 8.24
CA ARG A 172 5.06 -11.19 8.05
C ARG A 172 4.19 -10.05 8.57
N ASP A 173 4.71 -9.29 9.51
CA ASP A 173 3.98 -8.24 10.24
C ASP A 173 3.32 -7.22 9.29
N LEU A 174 4.03 -6.80 8.23
CA LEU A 174 3.52 -5.82 7.28
C LEU A 174 2.42 -6.37 6.35
N VAL A 175 2.39 -7.69 6.09
CA VAL A 175 1.28 -8.36 5.38
C VAL A 175 0.07 -8.44 6.30
N GLN A 176 0.24 -8.88 7.54
CA GLN A 176 -0.84 -8.96 8.52
C GLN A 176 -1.48 -7.59 8.79
N LYS A 177 -0.67 -6.53 8.89
CA LYS A 177 -1.18 -5.15 9.06
C LYS A 177 -2.04 -4.73 7.87
N ALA A 178 -1.57 -4.95 6.64
CA ALA A 178 -2.32 -4.61 5.43
C ALA A 178 -3.62 -5.40 5.35
N PHE A 179 -3.58 -6.70 5.56
CA PHE A 179 -4.76 -7.57 5.52
C PHE A 179 -5.79 -7.18 6.59
N GLY A 180 -5.35 -7.02 7.83
CA GLY A 180 -6.22 -6.60 8.93
C GLY A 180 -6.81 -5.20 8.70
N TRP A 181 -6.03 -4.27 8.14
CA TRP A 181 -6.52 -2.94 7.77
C TRP A 181 -7.60 -3.04 6.68
N MET A 182 -7.40 -3.79 5.62
CA MET A 182 -8.40 -3.95 4.57
C MET A 182 -9.67 -4.65 5.07
N LEU A 183 -9.58 -5.66 5.95
CA LEU A 183 -10.75 -6.24 6.62
C LEU A 183 -11.51 -5.20 7.46
N ARG A 184 -10.80 -4.36 8.21
CA ARG A 184 -11.42 -3.26 8.95
C ARG A 184 -12.17 -2.28 8.03
N GLU A 185 -11.55 -1.91 6.92
CA GLU A 185 -12.17 -0.99 5.95
C GLU A 185 -13.36 -1.65 5.23
N SER A 186 -13.34 -2.97 4.98
CA SER A 186 -14.51 -3.70 4.45
C SER A 186 -15.69 -3.63 5.42
N GLY A 187 -15.45 -3.83 6.71
CA GLY A 187 -16.50 -3.67 7.73
C GLY A 187 -17.10 -2.27 7.80
N LYS A 188 -16.31 -1.24 7.51
CA LYS A 188 -16.77 0.15 7.51
C LYS A 188 -17.55 0.55 6.26
N ARG A 189 -17.22 -0.03 5.11
CA ARG A 189 -17.67 0.46 3.79
C ARG A 189 -18.57 -0.51 3.04
N CYS A 190 -18.39 -1.81 3.27
CA CYS A 190 -19.21 -2.86 2.66
C CYS A 190 -20.29 -3.38 3.61
N GLY A 191 -20.17 -3.08 4.91
CA GLY A 191 -21.11 -3.50 5.97
C GLY A 191 -20.38 -4.23 7.09
N THR A 192 -20.78 -3.93 8.33
CA THR A 192 -20.20 -4.58 9.53
C THR A 192 -20.39 -6.09 9.49
N GLU A 193 -21.51 -6.55 8.94
CA GLU A 193 -21.84 -7.97 8.77
C GLU A 193 -20.83 -8.70 7.88
N VAL A 194 -20.23 -8.04 6.89
CA VAL A 194 -19.18 -8.62 6.02
C VAL A 194 -17.93 -8.93 6.86
N LEU A 195 -17.51 -8.00 7.72
CA LEU A 195 -16.39 -8.23 8.62
C LEU A 195 -16.70 -9.29 9.67
N LEU A 196 -17.88 -9.22 10.32
CA LEU A 196 -18.25 -10.14 11.38
C LEU A 196 -18.39 -11.57 10.83
N GLY A 197 -19.01 -11.76 9.65
CA GLY A 197 -19.10 -13.07 8.99
C GLY A 197 -17.72 -13.68 8.75
N TYR A 198 -16.78 -12.90 8.22
CA TYR A 198 -15.40 -13.37 8.04
C TYR A 198 -14.73 -13.73 9.38
N LEU A 199 -14.90 -12.91 10.41
CA LEU A 199 -14.28 -13.14 11.72
C LEU A 199 -14.89 -14.35 12.45
N ASP A 200 -16.21 -14.59 12.33
CA ASP A 200 -16.88 -15.73 12.95
C ASP A 200 -16.30 -17.08 12.45
N GLU A 201 -15.88 -17.14 11.19
CA GLU A 201 -15.30 -18.33 10.58
C GLU A 201 -13.78 -18.44 10.77
N HIS A 202 -13.07 -17.32 10.82
CA HIS A 202 -11.62 -17.31 10.62
C HIS A 202 -10.81 -16.70 11.75
N ALA A 203 -11.41 -16.02 12.75
CA ALA A 203 -10.65 -15.29 13.79
C ALA A 203 -9.66 -16.18 14.56
N ALA A 204 -9.97 -17.46 14.79
CA ALA A 204 -9.10 -18.41 15.48
C ALA A 204 -7.81 -18.73 14.69
N ALA A 205 -7.89 -18.75 13.35
CA ALA A 205 -6.75 -19.01 12.47
C ALA A 205 -5.91 -17.76 12.16
N MET A 206 -6.50 -16.57 12.30
CA MET A 206 -5.81 -15.31 11.98
C MET A 206 -4.59 -15.05 12.83
N GLY A 207 -3.56 -14.45 12.21
CA GLY A 207 -2.46 -13.86 12.93
C GLY A 207 -2.91 -12.74 13.87
N ARG A 208 -2.29 -12.65 15.05
CA ARG A 208 -2.72 -11.69 16.10
C ARG A 208 -2.68 -10.23 15.65
N THR A 209 -1.69 -9.88 14.83
CA THR A 209 -1.58 -8.53 14.25
C THR A 209 -2.76 -8.24 13.31
N ALA A 210 -3.07 -9.15 12.38
CA ALA A 210 -4.19 -8.98 11.45
C ALA A 210 -5.52 -8.88 12.20
N LEU A 211 -5.76 -9.75 13.17
CA LEU A 211 -6.97 -9.72 14.01
C LEU A 211 -7.09 -8.41 14.81
N SER A 212 -5.97 -7.90 15.34
CA SER A 212 -5.95 -6.64 16.08
C SER A 212 -6.36 -5.46 15.20
N TYR A 213 -5.82 -5.38 13.97
CA TYR A 213 -6.16 -4.34 13.01
C TYR A 213 -7.61 -4.46 12.50
N ALA A 214 -8.06 -5.69 12.18
CA ALA A 214 -9.43 -5.94 11.71
C ALA A 214 -10.49 -5.52 12.72
N THR A 215 -10.22 -5.74 14.01
CA THR A 215 -11.19 -5.50 15.10
C THR A 215 -11.07 -4.13 15.76
N GLU A 216 -10.16 -3.25 15.30
CA GLU A 216 -9.83 -1.98 15.97
C GLU A 216 -11.04 -1.08 16.23
N HIS A 217 -12.01 -1.04 15.33
CA HIS A 217 -13.19 -0.19 15.42
C HIS A 217 -14.46 -0.90 15.95
N LEU A 218 -14.35 -2.18 16.31
CA LEU A 218 -15.46 -2.91 16.93
C LEU A 218 -15.58 -2.52 18.42
N ASP A 219 -16.80 -2.66 18.97
CA ASP A 219 -17.03 -2.49 20.39
C ASP A 219 -16.13 -3.38 21.23
N ALA A 220 -15.77 -2.90 22.44
CA ALA A 220 -14.79 -3.57 23.30
C ALA A 220 -15.17 -5.03 23.61
N GLY A 221 -16.45 -5.31 23.84
CA GLY A 221 -16.96 -6.67 24.10
C GLY A 221 -16.83 -7.59 22.88
N VAL A 222 -17.23 -7.09 21.71
CA VAL A 222 -17.12 -7.84 20.44
C VAL A 222 -15.64 -8.13 20.12
N ARG A 223 -14.79 -7.10 20.26
CA ARG A 223 -13.35 -7.25 20.06
C ARG A 223 -12.72 -8.28 21.02
N ALA A 224 -13.12 -8.28 22.30
CA ALA A 224 -12.65 -9.24 23.29
C ALA A 224 -13.05 -10.68 22.92
N ARG A 225 -14.28 -10.89 22.42
CA ARG A 225 -14.76 -12.20 21.94
C ARG A 225 -13.85 -12.75 20.84
N TYR A 226 -13.54 -11.98 19.81
CA TYR A 226 -12.69 -12.46 18.71
C TYR A 226 -11.23 -12.67 19.14
N ARG A 227 -10.72 -11.82 20.02
CA ARG A 227 -9.35 -11.99 20.57
C ARG A 227 -9.21 -13.25 21.44
N ALA A 228 -10.29 -13.71 22.05
CA ALA A 228 -10.32 -14.94 22.84
C ALA A 228 -10.52 -16.21 21.97
N ALA A 229 -10.93 -16.11 20.72
CA ALA A 229 -11.04 -17.23 19.78
C ALA A 229 -9.66 -17.91 19.61
N ARG A 230 -9.65 -19.24 19.71
CA ARG A 230 -8.47 -20.10 19.56
C ARG A 230 -8.84 -21.35 18.76
#